data_ae260143d1191b34723acd89ccc23e8e
#
_entry.id   ae260143d1191b34723acd89ccc23e8e
#
_cell.length_a   1.000
_cell.length_b   1.000
_cell.length_c   1.000
_cell.angle_alpha   90.00
_cell.angle_beta   90.00
_cell.angle_gamma   90.00
#
_symmetry.space_group_name_H-M   'P 1'
#
loop_
_entity.id
_entity.type
_entity.pdbx_description
1 polymer ?
#
loop_
_entity_poly.entity_id
_entity_poly.type
_entity_poly.pdbx_seq_one_letter_code
_entity_poly.pdbx_strand_id
1 'polypeptide(L)'
;MRKEMTFCLYMSYLLLPCGITAQTALHRPSRTLFNPAITGSPDRNFVLEFTSTDGTDNNGVTKVTYMDGLGRVTQTVTSGMSPTGTDIVSLTEQDALSRTTRTWKHGCSTNTIPCAYVKKETAQTQLMAFFDDEAPYTDYSFETAPDGRLLAEMAPGATRRNKDAKKEYYYTVNCSAESHLGCSTFRYDVRKDLSFSISQAGKCADGTYRVKVSTDEDGNSLYEFTDMGGRLYLRRTVINGNDADTYFLRNGMGETVAVLTPKLMEEGIDKENVEKYAYLYVYDGRHRISASKTPGSGWKRFRYDAADRLVMEQDANMDETGICKFHIYDRHGRECIVGTCSNGIGDTDWSRNIVSCRLADRLKNTPFGGYDVEGIAIDSPSLLKVNYYDGYGFLELYGDLLTYREEETGTDYMPNPVSRLTGCRKAVVGGNEGAFIASAFYYDERCLPLQTVETNITGGTDVESFAYTDGAQVAVRRVKHLMQNGKAASEEYDYTYDSAARIKTERFSFEYDGKRVSNYSAIALHLN
;
A
#
# COMPACT_ATOMS: atom_id res chain seq x y z
N MET A 1 -27.62 17.89 36.28
CA MET A 1 -27.22 18.26 34.93
C MET A 1 -26.95 16.97 34.16
N ARG A 2 -27.83 16.63 33.22
CA ARG A 2 -27.64 15.44 32.37
C ARG A 2 -26.58 15.78 31.34
N LYS A 3 -25.44 15.06 31.34
CA LYS A 3 -24.45 15.10 30.28
C LYS A 3 -24.99 14.26 29.12
N GLU A 4 -25.29 14.88 28.02
CA GLU A 4 -25.57 14.17 26.78
C GLU A 4 -24.27 13.56 26.27
N MET A 5 -24.25 12.23 26.15
CA MET A 5 -23.16 11.49 25.53
C MET A 5 -23.37 11.50 24.01
N THR A 6 -22.54 12.22 23.30
CA THR A 6 -22.49 12.16 21.84
C THR A 6 -21.70 10.93 21.42
N PHE A 7 -22.38 9.91 20.92
CA PHE A 7 -21.77 8.72 20.33
C PHE A 7 -21.41 9.00 18.86
N CYS A 8 -20.12 9.00 18.55
CA CYS A 8 -19.65 8.92 17.17
C CYS A 8 -19.32 7.47 16.83
N LEU A 9 -20.16 6.88 16.00
CA LEU A 9 -19.92 5.58 15.39
C LEU A 9 -19.05 5.79 14.15
N TYR A 10 -17.74 5.56 14.24
CA TYR A 10 -16.89 5.45 13.06
C TYR A 10 -16.85 3.99 12.61
N MET A 11 -17.69 3.64 11.65
CA MET A 11 -17.44 2.50 10.78
C MET A 11 -16.42 2.95 9.74
N SER A 12 -15.20 2.42 9.81
CA SER A 12 -14.24 2.54 8.72
C SER A 12 -14.70 1.68 7.54
N TYR A 13 -15.67 2.22 6.78
CA TYR A 13 -15.89 1.76 5.41
C TYR A 13 -14.85 2.45 4.53
N LEU A 14 -14.04 1.66 3.84
CA LEU A 14 -13.39 2.10 2.62
C LEU A 14 -14.50 2.57 1.65
N LEU A 15 -14.76 3.87 1.63
CA LEU A 15 -15.63 4.50 0.65
C LEU A 15 -14.90 4.52 -0.69
N LEU A 16 -15.17 3.54 -1.53
CA LEU A 16 -15.13 3.71 -2.97
C LEU A 16 -16.43 4.42 -3.38
N PRO A 17 -16.40 5.42 -4.27
CA PRO A 17 -17.59 6.13 -4.69
C PRO A 17 -18.49 5.18 -5.50
N CYS A 18 -19.56 4.71 -4.89
CA CYS A 18 -20.59 3.95 -5.58
C CYS A 18 -21.73 4.91 -5.96
N GLY A 19 -21.94 5.09 -7.24
CA GLY A 19 -23.11 5.80 -7.79
C GLY A 19 -24.40 5.08 -7.40
N ILE A 20 -25.35 5.84 -6.90
CA ILE A 20 -26.66 5.42 -6.40
C ILE A 20 -27.51 4.91 -7.55
N THR A 21 -27.91 3.64 -7.53
CA THR A 21 -29.25 3.18 -7.98
C THR A 21 -29.59 1.84 -7.36
N ALA A 22 -30.82 1.75 -6.84
CA ALA A 22 -31.52 0.59 -6.27
C ALA A 22 -31.14 0.24 -4.82
N GLN A 23 -31.89 0.81 -3.91
CA GLN A 23 -32.05 0.35 -2.54
C GLN A 23 -32.66 -1.06 -2.52
N THR A 24 -31.84 -2.09 -2.45
CA THR A 24 -32.19 -3.24 -1.63
C THR A 24 -31.94 -2.82 -0.21
N ALA A 25 -32.90 -3.03 0.67
CA ALA A 25 -32.88 -2.60 2.06
C ALA A 25 -31.56 -3.05 2.71
N LEU A 26 -30.63 -2.12 2.86
CA LEU A 26 -29.52 -2.28 3.77
C LEU A 26 -30.17 -2.57 5.14
N HIS A 27 -29.94 -3.76 5.64
CA HIS A 27 -30.32 -4.12 7.00
C HIS A 27 -29.66 -3.07 7.89
N ARG A 28 -30.45 -2.10 8.38
CA ARG A 28 -29.96 -1.17 9.40
C ARG A 28 -29.61 -2.03 10.59
N PRO A 29 -28.36 -2.04 11.05
CA PRO A 29 -28.02 -2.74 12.28
C PRO A 29 -28.98 -2.22 13.36
N SER A 30 -29.63 -3.11 14.05
CA SER A 30 -30.51 -2.76 15.17
C SER A 30 -29.65 -1.97 16.18
N ARG A 31 -30.24 -0.99 16.88
CA ARG A 31 -29.56 -0.12 17.85
C ARG A 31 -28.95 -0.84 19.08
N THR A 32 -28.85 -2.15 19.08
CA THR A 32 -28.36 -3.00 20.17
C THR A 32 -27.02 -3.67 19.86
N LEU A 33 -26.13 -3.00 19.12
CA LEU A 33 -24.79 -3.50 18.72
C LEU A 33 -23.73 -3.47 19.82
N PHE A 34 -24.09 -3.20 21.08
CA PHE A 34 -23.12 -3.19 22.17
C PHE A 34 -23.38 -4.33 23.13
N ASN A 35 -22.39 -5.19 23.31
CA ASN A 35 -22.39 -6.11 24.45
C ASN A 35 -22.43 -5.26 25.75
N PRO A 36 -23.54 -5.21 26.48
CA PRO A 36 -23.67 -4.38 27.69
C PRO A 36 -22.71 -4.78 28.82
N ALA A 37 -21.99 -5.91 28.67
CA ALA A 37 -21.01 -6.37 29.65
C ALA A 37 -19.65 -5.64 29.53
N ILE A 38 -19.37 -4.96 28.43
CA ILE A 38 -18.13 -4.20 28.24
C ILE A 38 -18.46 -2.71 28.16
N THR A 39 -18.31 -2.03 29.27
CA THR A 39 -18.46 -0.59 29.38
C THR A 39 -17.13 0.01 29.83
N GLY A 40 -16.72 1.11 29.22
CA GLY A 40 -15.56 1.86 29.74
C GLY A 40 -15.80 2.34 31.17
N SER A 41 -14.77 2.79 31.85
CA SER A 41 -14.88 3.35 33.21
C SER A 41 -15.71 4.64 33.19
N PRO A 42 -16.85 4.69 33.90
CA PRO A 42 -17.85 5.78 33.78
C PRO A 42 -17.35 7.12 34.36
N ASP A 43 -16.28 7.12 35.13
CA ASP A 43 -15.61 8.30 35.71
C ASP A 43 -14.60 8.94 34.77
N ARG A 44 -14.46 8.43 33.54
CA ARG A 44 -13.49 8.90 32.53
C ARG A 44 -14.19 9.30 31.26
N ASN A 45 -13.53 10.16 30.47
CA ASN A 45 -13.91 10.43 29.09
C ASN A 45 -13.34 9.32 28.22
N PHE A 46 -14.18 8.67 27.41
CA PHE A 46 -13.73 7.63 26.50
C PHE A 46 -14.57 7.56 25.23
N VAL A 47 -13.99 6.96 24.20
CA VAL A 47 -14.68 6.46 22.99
C VAL A 47 -14.57 4.95 23.02
N LEU A 48 -15.70 4.27 22.80
CA LEU A 48 -15.77 2.82 22.69
C LEU A 48 -16.07 2.46 21.24
N GLU A 49 -15.22 1.61 20.66
CA GLU A 49 -15.36 1.02 19.34
C GLU A 49 -15.57 -0.47 19.49
N PHE A 50 -16.59 -1.02 18.83
CA PHE A 50 -16.80 -2.46 18.74
C PHE A 50 -16.72 -2.89 17.28
N THR A 51 -15.90 -3.90 17.00
CA THR A 51 -15.77 -4.51 15.69
C THR A 51 -16.21 -5.96 15.78
N SER A 52 -17.36 -6.28 15.17
CA SER A 52 -17.84 -7.66 15.08
C SER A 52 -16.90 -8.49 14.21
N THR A 53 -16.61 -9.72 14.62
CA THR A 53 -15.72 -10.66 13.91
C THR A 53 -16.48 -11.77 13.21
N ASP A 54 -17.78 -11.95 13.50
CA ASP A 54 -18.63 -13.00 12.92
C ASP A 54 -19.96 -12.48 12.35
N GLY A 55 -20.10 -11.14 12.28
CA GLY A 55 -21.34 -10.50 11.85
C GLY A 55 -22.45 -10.52 12.90
N THR A 56 -22.21 -11.05 14.10
CA THR A 56 -23.14 -11.03 15.23
C THR A 56 -22.79 -9.94 16.23
N ASP A 57 -23.75 -9.58 17.09
CA ASP A 57 -23.57 -8.57 18.14
C ASP A 57 -22.78 -9.10 19.36
N ASN A 58 -22.48 -10.40 19.40
CA ASN A 58 -21.93 -11.07 20.58
C ASN A 58 -20.43 -11.38 20.47
N ASN A 59 -19.91 -11.48 19.25
CA ASN A 59 -18.50 -11.79 19.03
C ASN A 59 -17.79 -10.64 18.31
N GLY A 60 -16.75 -10.13 18.94
CA GLY A 60 -15.99 -9.03 18.39
C GLY A 60 -14.94 -8.51 19.35
N VAL A 61 -14.19 -7.55 18.83
CA VAL A 61 -13.15 -6.85 19.57
C VAL A 61 -13.68 -5.50 20.04
N THR A 62 -13.64 -5.26 21.34
CA THR A 62 -13.95 -3.97 21.93
C THR A 62 -12.66 -3.21 22.19
N LYS A 63 -12.57 -2.00 21.69
CA LYS A 63 -11.48 -1.06 21.95
C LYS A 63 -12.02 0.17 22.65
N VAL A 64 -11.42 0.53 23.76
CA VAL A 64 -11.76 1.75 24.51
C VAL A 64 -10.56 2.68 24.49
N THR A 65 -10.79 3.89 24.00
CA THR A 65 -9.79 4.97 23.97
C THR A 65 -10.15 5.99 25.03
N TYR A 66 -9.37 6.04 26.10
CA TYR A 66 -9.52 7.00 27.19
C TYR A 66 -8.83 8.31 26.91
N MET A 67 -9.50 9.39 27.28
CA MET A 67 -9.04 10.75 27.03
C MET A 67 -9.06 11.59 28.33
N ASP A 68 -8.21 12.59 28.37
CA ASP A 68 -8.23 13.60 29.43
C ASP A 68 -9.36 14.64 29.21
N GLY A 69 -9.39 15.67 30.07
CA GLY A 69 -10.39 16.73 30.00
C GLY A 69 -10.29 17.64 28.76
N LEU A 70 -9.19 17.56 28.00
CA LEU A 70 -8.96 18.28 26.74
C LEU A 70 -9.19 17.42 25.50
N GLY A 71 -9.65 16.16 25.67
CA GLY A 71 -9.87 15.23 24.57
C GLY A 71 -8.59 14.53 24.05
N ARG A 72 -7.48 14.61 24.77
CA ARG A 72 -6.22 13.99 24.38
C ARG A 72 -6.17 12.54 24.85
N VAL A 73 -5.73 11.63 23.97
CA VAL A 73 -5.63 10.19 24.29
C VAL A 73 -4.57 9.97 25.37
N THR A 74 -4.96 9.33 26.45
CA THR A 74 -4.08 8.94 27.57
C THR A 74 -3.85 7.44 27.65
N GLN A 75 -4.86 6.65 27.29
CA GLN A 75 -4.77 5.19 27.32
C GLN A 75 -5.69 4.58 26.28
N THR A 76 -5.24 3.49 25.68
CA THR A 76 -6.09 2.63 24.84
C THR A 76 -6.09 1.23 25.43
N VAL A 77 -7.28 0.64 25.55
CA VAL A 77 -7.46 -0.73 26.04
C VAL A 77 -8.26 -1.52 25.00
N THR A 78 -7.74 -2.67 24.61
CA THR A 78 -8.40 -3.56 23.64
C THR A 78 -8.69 -4.90 24.32
N SER A 79 -9.96 -5.28 24.31
CA SER A 79 -10.47 -6.45 25.02
C SER A 79 -9.97 -7.76 24.46
N GLY A 80 -9.47 -8.65 25.32
CA GLY A 80 -9.20 -10.05 25.01
C GLY A 80 -8.20 -10.32 23.88
N MET A 81 -7.40 -9.34 23.48
CA MET A 81 -6.51 -9.43 22.33
C MET A 81 -5.17 -10.12 22.61
N SER A 82 -4.85 -10.40 23.86
CA SER A 82 -3.64 -11.17 24.17
C SER A 82 -3.80 -12.66 23.86
N PRO A 83 -2.72 -13.43 23.72
CA PRO A 83 -2.78 -14.88 23.55
C PRO A 83 -3.48 -15.61 24.70
N THR A 84 -3.48 -15.02 25.90
CA THR A 84 -4.12 -15.55 27.11
C THR A 84 -5.55 -15.04 27.29
N GLY A 85 -6.08 -14.23 26.34
CA GLY A 85 -7.42 -13.66 26.41
C GLY A 85 -7.55 -12.47 27.38
N THR A 86 -6.43 -11.88 27.81
CA THR A 86 -6.42 -10.64 28.60
C THR A 86 -6.42 -9.40 27.70
N ASP A 87 -6.76 -8.26 28.29
CA ASP A 87 -6.77 -6.99 27.57
C ASP A 87 -5.35 -6.51 27.23
N ILE A 88 -5.21 -5.86 26.09
CA ILE A 88 -3.99 -5.16 25.72
C ILE A 88 -4.15 -3.68 26.05
N VAL A 89 -3.18 -3.13 26.79
CA VAL A 89 -3.16 -1.72 27.19
C VAL A 89 -1.97 -1.00 26.57
N SER A 90 -2.18 0.25 26.17
CA SER A 90 -1.10 1.19 25.81
C SER A 90 -1.33 2.54 26.49
N LEU A 91 -0.23 3.22 26.83
CA LEU A 91 -0.24 4.52 27.48
C LEU A 91 0.42 5.56 26.62
N THR A 92 -0.12 6.79 26.67
CA THR A 92 0.49 7.98 26.08
C THR A 92 0.58 9.07 27.14
N GLU A 93 1.77 9.63 27.33
CA GLU A 93 1.99 10.74 28.25
C GLU A 93 2.24 12.02 27.47
N GLN A 94 1.73 13.13 27.98
CA GLN A 94 1.82 14.43 27.32
C GLN A 94 2.24 15.51 28.32
N ASP A 95 2.87 16.56 27.78
CA ASP A 95 3.22 17.75 28.56
C ASP A 95 2.06 18.77 28.61
N ALA A 96 2.32 19.87 29.29
CA ALA A 96 1.37 20.97 29.43
C ALA A 96 1.00 21.65 28.09
N LEU A 97 1.87 21.52 27.07
CA LEU A 97 1.66 22.05 25.71
C LEU A 97 1.00 21.03 24.77
N SER A 98 0.49 19.91 25.31
CA SER A 98 -0.16 18.84 24.55
C SER A 98 0.75 18.06 23.58
N ARG A 99 2.08 18.11 23.80
CA ARG A 99 3.02 17.31 23.02
C ARG A 99 3.20 15.95 23.69
N THR A 100 3.23 14.88 22.89
CA THR A 100 3.48 13.52 23.40
C THR A 100 4.94 13.43 23.86
N THR A 101 5.14 13.24 25.15
CA THR A 101 6.47 13.10 25.76
C THR A 101 6.89 11.66 25.92
N ARG A 102 5.90 10.73 26.00
CA ARG A 102 6.17 9.31 26.15
C ARG A 102 5.07 8.46 25.54
N THR A 103 5.48 7.40 24.83
CA THR A 103 4.57 6.37 24.31
C THR A 103 5.03 4.99 24.77
N TRP A 104 4.20 4.30 25.52
CA TRP A 104 4.48 2.97 26.04
C TRP A 104 4.18 1.89 25.01
N LYS A 105 4.95 0.81 25.00
CA LYS A 105 4.63 -0.38 24.21
C LYS A 105 3.28 -0.95 24.62
N HIS A 106 2.60 -1.58 23.70
CA HIS A 106 1.37 -2.30 23.97
C HIS A 106 1.66 -3.60 24.72
N GLY A 107 1.05 -3.81 25.87
CA GLY A 107 1.26 -5.01 26.68
C GLY A 107 0.00 -5.48 27.36
N CYS A 108 0.05 -6.67 27.98
CA CYS A 108 -1.09 -7.27 28.64
C CYS A 108 -1.41 -6.55 29.95
N SER A 109 -2.71 -6.31 30.16
CA SER A 109 -3.26 -5.87 31.45
C SER A 109 -3.63 -7.07 32.30
N THR A 110 -3.37 -6.99 33.60
CA THR A 110 -3.85 -7.96 34.60
C THR A 110 -5.23 -7.56 35.21
N ASN A 111 -5.88 -6.54 34.63
CA ASN A 111 -7.18 -6.10 35.07
C ASN A 111 -8.24 -7.17 34.76
N THR A 112 -9.11 -7.46 35.73
CA THR A 112 -10.18 -8.47 35.61
C THR A 112 -11.45 -7.93 34.97
N ILE A 113 -11.61 -6.59 34.90
CA ILE A 113 -12.76 -5.93 34.28
C ILE A 113 -12.38 -5.58 32.84
N PRO A 114 -13.02 -6.18 31.82
CA PRO A 114 -12.68 -5.93 30.43
C PRO A 114 -12.78 -4.44 30.08
N CYS A 115 -11.79 -3.96 29.38
CA CYS A 115 -11.69 -2.57 28.88
C CYS A 115 -11.75 -1.47 29.94
N ALA A 116 -11.68 -1.78 31.24
CA ALA A 116 -11.67 -0.75 32.28
C ALA A 116 -10.37 0.06 32.25
N TYR A 117 -10.47 1.34 32.64
CA TYR A 117 -9.31 2.21 32.80
C TYR A 117 -8.35 1.67 33.85
N VAL A 118 -7.08 1.54 33.48
CA VAL A 118 -6.01 1.16 34.41
C VAL A 118 -5.32 2.43 34.90
N LYS A 119 -5.17 2.61 36.20
CA LYS A 119 -4.44 3.76 36.75
C LYS A 119 -3.04 3.81 36.16
N LYS A 120 -2.56 4.99 35.82
CA LYS A 120 -1.28 5.20 35.10
C LYS A 120 -0.13 4.42 35.74
N GLU A 121 0.06 4.56 37.05
CA GLU A 121 1.16 3.93 37.80
C GLU A 121 1.04 2.39 37.77
N THR A 122 -0.18 1.88 37.88
CA THR A 122 -0.45 0.44 37.80
C THR A 122 -0.16 -0.09 36.39
N ALA A 123 -0.62 0.61 35.34
CA ALA A 123 -0.37 0.21 33.97
C ALA A 123 1.13 0.24 33.63
N GLN A 124 1.86 1.25 34.08
CA GLN A 124 3.32 1.34 33.93
C GLN A 124 4.01 0.12 34.56
N THR A 125 3.66 -0.23 35.81
CA THR A 125 4.21 -1.40 36.51
C THR A 125 3.89 -2.70 35.76
N GLN A 126 2.66 -2.86 35.28
CA GLN A 126 2.25 -4.05 34.51
C GLN A 126 3.02 -4.17 33.21
N LEU A 127 3.23 -3.06 32.48
CA LEU A 127 3.98 -3.05 31.24
C LEU A 127 5.47 -3.34 31.44
N MET A 128 6.09 -2.76 32.49
CA MET A 128 7.47 -3.10 32.86
C MET A 128 7.63 -4.58 33.18
N ALA A 129 6.71 -5.16 33.95
CA ALA A 129 6.73 -6.57 34.28
C ALA A 129 6.47 -7.47 33.05
N PHE A 130 5.57 -7.05 32.16
CA PHE A 130 5.24 -7.81 30.95
C PHE A 130 6.42 -7.91 29.97
N PHE A 131 7.19 -6.83 29.83
CA PHE A 131 8.36 -6.79 28.94
C PHE A 131 9.67 -7.18 29.63
N ASP A 132 9.65 -7.44 30.94
CA ASP A 132 10.88 -7.62 31.75
C ASP A 132 11.92 -6.50 31.49
N ASP A 133 11.41 -5.26 31.41
CA ASP A 133 12.18 -4.07 31.06
C ASP A 133 11.70 -2.87 31.90
N GLU A 134 12.60 -2.16 32.53
CA GLU A 134 12.27 -0.98 33.33
C GLU A 134 11.84 0.22 32.46
N ALA A 135 12.05 0.14 31.15
CA ALA A 135 11.77 1.24 30.24
C ALA A 135 11.16 0.79 28.89
N PRO A 136 9.98 0.09 28.90
CA PRO A 136 9.34 -0.37 27.67
C PRO A 136 8.56 0.77 26.99
N TYR A 137 9.17 1.94 26.81
CA TYR A 137 8.56 3.13 26.22
C TYR A 137 9.55 3.96 25.43
N THR A 138 9.02 4.72 24.45
CA THR A 138 9.76 5.76 23.72
C THR A 138 9.60 7.09 24.44
N ASP A 139 10.70 7.78 24.71
CA ASP A 139 10.70 9.16 25.21
C ASP A 139 10.96 10.15 24.07
N TYR A 140 10.28 11.30 24.13
CA TYR A 140 10.45 12.43 23.23
C TYR A 140 10.82 13.68 24.03
N SER A 141 11.86 14.37 23.62
CA SER A 141 12.22 15.67 24.18
C SER A 141 12.07 16.78 23.14
N PHE A 142 11.59 17.94 23.60
CA PHE A 142 11.23 19.06 22.73
C PHE A 142 11.93 20.34 23.17
N GLU A 143 12.11 21.27 22.23
CA GLU A 143 12.50 22.62 22.57
C GLU A 143 11.50 23.27 23.53
N THR A 144 12.02 24.19 24.37
CA THR A 144 11.18 25.04 25.24
C THR A 144 10.47 26.16 24.48
N ALA A 145 10.89 26.42 23.23
CA ALA A 145 10.28 27.40 22.35
C ALA A 145 8.84 27.02 21.97
N PRO A 146 7.96 28.01 21.66
CA PRO A 146 6.54 27.72 21.32
C PRO A 146 6.31 26.84 20.10
N ASP A 147 7.26 26.81 19.14
CA ASP A 147 7.22 25.96 17.95
C ASP A 147 7.51 24.48 18.28
N GLY A 148 8.04 24.19 19.48
CA GLY A 148 8.07 22.85 20.05
C GLY A 148 8.75 21.80 19.20
N ARG A 149 9.90 22.15 18.54
CA ARG A 149 10.62 21.19 17.70
C ARG A 149 11.14 20.01 18.52
N LEU A 150 11.09 18.83 17.93
CA LEU A 150 11.64 17.61 18.53
C LEU A 150 13.17 17.70 18.59
N LEU A 151 13.74 17.49 19.77
CA LEU A 151 15.20 17.52 20.01
C LEU A 151 15.80 16.11 20.11
N ALA A 152 15.06 15.16 20.70
CA ALA A 152 15.53 13.80 20.76
C ALA A 152 14.37 12.81 20.89
N GLU A 153 14.63 11.61 20.42
CA GLU A 153 13.77 10.43 20.53
C GLU A 153 14.61 9.28 21.06
N MET A 154 14.17 8.66 22.15
CA MET A 154 14.82 7.50 22.74
C MET A 154 13.89 6.30 22.67
N ALA A 155 14.27 5.31 21.89
CA ALA A 155 13.52 4.07 21.71
C ALA A 155 13.41 3.26 23.03
N PRO A 156 12.45 2.31 23.13
CA PRO A 156 12.29 1.49 24.33
C PRO A 156 13.53 0.67 24.69
N GLY A 157 13.75 0.48 25.97
CA GLY A 157 14.80 -0.40 26.50
C GLY A 157 15.66 0.26 27.59
N ALA A 158 15.74 -0.34 28.77
CA ALA A 158 16.58 0.13 29.86
C ALA A 158 18.07 0.17 29.46
N THR A 159 18.54 -0.80 28.71
CA THR A 159 19.93 -0.86 28.21
C THR A 159 20.27 0.35 27.32
N ARG A 160 19.32 0.84 26.49
CA ARG A 160 19.50 2.03 25.65
C ARG A 160 19.64 3.30 26.51
N ARG A 161 18.83 3.42 27.55
CA ARG A 161 18.89 4.56 28.49
C ARG A 161 20.18 4.60 29.26
N ASN A 162 20.68 3.45 29.70
CA ASN A 162 21.98 3.36 30.39
C ASN A 162 23.15 3.79 29.51
N LYS A 163 23.02 3.68 28.19
CA LYS A 163 24.02 4.10 27.20
C LYS A 163 23.75 5.50 26.63
N ASP A 164 22.67 6.17 27.04
CA ASP A 164 22.15 7.40 26.41
C ASP A 164 21.98 7.29 24.88
N ALA A 165 21.63 6.08 24.41
CA ALA A 165 21.47 5.79 23.00
C ALA A 165 20.13 6.36 22.49
N LYS A 166 20.18 7.52 21.85
CA LYS A 166 19.01 8.28 21.36
C LYS A 166 19.28 8.82 19.97
N LYS A 167 18.23 9.03 19.23
CA LYS A 167 18.26 9.82 18.00
C LYS A 167 18.12 11.31 18.37
N GLU A 168 19.06 12.12 17.92
CA GLU A 168 19.09 13.55 18.21
C GLU A 168 18.76 14.39 16.98
N TYR A 169 18.14 15.55 17.20
CA TYR A 169 17.76 16.48 16.15
C TYR A 169 18.31 17.87 16.46
N TYR A 170 18.92 18.46 15.46
CA TYR A 170 19.43 19.82 15.52
C TYR A 170 18.92 20.63 14.33
N TYR A 171 18.58 21.87 14.54
CA TYR A 171 18.00 22.77 13.54
C TYR A 171 18.84 24.00 13.38
N THR A 172 19.28 24.28 12.16
CA THR A 172 20.16 25.41 11.84
C THR A 172 19.85 25.91 10.41
N VAL A 173 20.74 26.69 9.85
CA VAL A 173 20.77 27.13 8.46
C VAL A 173 22.06 26.71 7.80
N ASN A 174 22.11 26.68 6.46
CA ASN A 174 23.34 26.39 5.76
C ASN A 174 24.38 27.48 6.03
N CYS A 175 25.62 27.04 6.27
CA CYS A 175 26.77 27.90 6.54
C CYS A 175 28.05 27.32 5.91
N SER A 176 28.68 28.07 5.02
CA SER A 176 29.87 27.61 4.30
C SER A 176 31.12 27.49 5.14
N ALA A 177 31.15 28.15 6.33
CA ALA A 177 32.24 28.09 7.27
C ALA A 177 32.19 26.91 8.24
N GLU A 178 31.03 26.24 8.35
CA GLU A 178 30.81 25.10 9.23
C GLU A 178 30.91 23.78 8.48
N SER A 179 31.45 22.76 9.15
CA SER A 179 31.56 21.41 8.59
C SER A 179 30.17 20.83 8.27
N HIS A 180 30.02 20.21 7.13
CA HIS A 180 28.79 19.56 6.64
C HIS A 180 27.58 20.50 6.43
N LEU A 181 27.70 21.81 6.67
CA LEU A 181 26.61 22.81 6.49
C LEU A 181 26.72 23.63 5.19
N GLY A 182 27.82 23.54 4.47
CA GLY A 182 27.96 24.17 3.14
C GLY A 182 27.22 23.37 2.06
N CYS A 183 26.70 24.04 1.04
CA CYS A 183 26.08 23.41 -0.12
C CYS A 183 26.45 24.11 -1.44
N SER A 184 26.28 23.41 -2.55
CA SER A 184 26.60 23.92 -3.89
C SER A 184 25.35 24.39 -4.63
N THR A 185 25.50 25.35 -5.55
CA THR A 185 24.48 25.76 -6.49
C THR A 185 24.78 25.20 -7.87
N PHE A 186 23.73 24.99 -8.67
CA PHE A 186 23.85 24.43 -10.01
C PHE A 186 23.14 25.30 -11.04
N ARG A 187 23.72 25.35 -12.26
CA ARG A 187 23.02 25.76 -13.48
C ARG A 187 22.57 24.49 -14.19
N TYR A 188 21.33 24.43 -14.56
CA TYR A 188 20.75 23.24 -15.21
C TYR A 188 19.67 23.63 -16.19
N ASP A 189 19.58 22.84 -17.25
CA ASP A 189 18.54 22.92 -18.28
C ASP A 189 18.24 21.50 -18.75
N VAL A 190 16.98 21.05 -18.65
CA VAL A 190 16.51 19.75 -19.13
C VAL A 190 15.32 20.04 -20.04
N ARG A 191 15.46 19.74 -21.34
CA ARG A 191 14.56 20.19 -22.38
C ARG A 191 13.62 19.09 -22.86
N LYS A 192 12.55 19.52 -23.55
CA LYS A 192 11.58 18.61 -24.17
C LYS A 192 12.16 17.75 -25.29
N ASP A 193 13.22 18.19 -25.94
CA ASP A 193 13.99 17.43 -26.94
C ASP A 193 14.93 16.40 -26.30
N LEU A 194 14.83 16.22 -24.96
CA LEU A 194 15.64 15.33 -24.14
C LEU A 194 17.11 15.73 -24.01
N SER A 195 17.50 16.90 -24.55
CA SER A 195 18.81 17.47 -24.31
C SER A 195 18.88 18.04 -22.88
N PHE A 196 20.06 17.98 -22.29
CA PHE A 196 20.29 18.52 -20.95
C PHE A 196 21.67 19.15 -20.82
N SER A 197 21.80 20.08 -19.87
CA SER A 197 23.08 20.58 -19.39
C SER A 197 23.00 20.79 -17.89
N ILE A 198 23.97 20.31 -17.15
CA ILE A 198 24.08 20.50 -15.70
C ILE A 198 25.52 20.85 -15.39
N SER A 199 25.74 21.92 -14.61
CA SER A 199 27.07 22.33 -14.17
C SER A 199 26.99 22.95 -12.78
N GLN A 200 28.04 22.78 -11.99
CA GLN A 200 28.14 23.44 -10.70
C GLN A 200 28.41 24.95 -10.91
N ALA A 201 27.63 25.80 -10.27
CA ALA A 201 27.73 27.26 -10.42
C ALA A 201 28.52 27.96 -9.32
N GLY A 202 28.67 27.30 -8.16
CA GLY A 202 29.37 27.83 -7.01
C GLY A 202 28.81 27.30 -5.69
N LYS A 203 29.04 28.05 -4.60
CA LYS A 203 28.48 27.75 -3.27
C LYS A 203 27.17 28.50 -3.07
N CYS A 204 26.27 27.92 -2.28
CA CYS A 204 25.05 28.60 -1.82
C CYS A 204 25.44 29.74 -0.87
N ALA A 205 24.69 30.84 -0.89
CA ALA A 205 24.80 31.87 0.13
C ALA A 205 24.38 31.30 1.49
N ASP A 206 25.08 31.70 2.55
CA ASP A 206 24.77 31.31 3.91
C ASP A 206 23.36 31.78 4.31
N GLY A 207 22.63 30.96 5.07
CA GLY A 207 21.26 31.26 5.51
C GLY A 207 20.17 31.07 4.43
N THR A 208 20.50 30.53 3.23
CA THR A 208 19.53 30.31 2.16
C THR A 208 18.59 29.14 2.46
N TYR A 209 19.10 28.08 3.08
CA TYR A 209 18.38 26.86 3.40
C TYR A 209 18.29 26.62 4.90
N ARG A 210 17.14 26.15 5.36
CA ARG A 210 16.99 25.56 6.69
C ARG A 210 17.58 24.17 6.68
N VAL A 211 18.36 23.82 7.70
CA VAL A 211 19.00 22.51 7.81
C VAL A 211 18.48 21.81 9.06
N LYS A 212 17.90 20.63 8.85
CA LYS A 212 17.60 19.69 9.93
C LYS A 212 18.66 18.61 9.92
N VAL A 213 19.35 18.47 11.03
CA VAL A 213 20.32 17.39 11.26
C VAL A 213 19.67 16.36 12.14
N SER A 214 19.75 15.11 11.76
CA SER A 214 19.33 13.97 12.59
C SER A 214 20.51 13.01 12.74
N THR A 215 20.91 12.75 13.99
CA THR A 215 21.99 11.82 14.32
C THR A 215 21.37 10.62 14.99
N ASP A 216 21.67 9.42 14.47
CA ASP A 216 21.18 8.17 15.03
C ASP A 216 22.00 7.72 16.26
N GLU A 217 21.61 6.61 16.86
CA GLU A 217 22.21 6.03 18.06
C GLU A 217 23.67 5.57 17.84
N ASP A 218 24.06 5.36 16.58
CA ASP A 218 25.40 4.93 16.17
C ASP A 218 26.30 6.12 15.74
N GLY A 219 25.76 7.35 15.79
CA GLY A 219 26.47 8.58 15.44
C GLY A 219 26.46 8.93 13.95
N ASN A 220 25.70 8.21 13.11
CA ASN A 220 25.56 8.58 11.72
C ASN A 220 24.62 9.80 11.60
N SER A 221 24.98 10.77 10.79
CA SER A 221 24.24 12.01 10.68
C SER A 221 23.65 12.19 9.28
N LEU A 222 22.38 12.59 9.25
CA LEU A 222 21.63 12.97 8.07
C LEU A 222 21.29 14.45 8.13
N TYR A 223 21.67 15.21 7.11
CA TYR A 223 21.40 16.63 6.94
C TYR A 223 20.37 16.82 5.83
N GLU A 224 19.28 17.48 6.14
CA GLU A 224 18.22 17.82 5.18
C GLU A 224 18.14 19.33 5.02
N PHE A 225 18.54 19.83 3.84
CA PHE A 225 18.51 21.23 3.49
C PHE A 225 17.21 21.55 2.77
N THR A 226 16.38 22.38 3.35
CA THR A 226 15.09 22.76 2.79
C THR A 226 15.03 24.26 2.50
N ASP A 227 14.37 24.62 1.40
CA ASP A 227 14.10 26.02 1.10
C ASP A 227 13.06 26.61 2.07
N MET A 228 12.77 27.90 1.96
CA MET A 228 11.78 28.58 2.81
C MET A 228 10.35 28.05 2.61
N GLY A 229 10.07 27.38 1.50
CA GLY A 229 8.80 26.69 1.22
C GLY A 229 8.75 25.26 1.74
N GLY A 230 9.80 24.78 2.45
CA GLY A 230 9.88 23.42 2.98
C GLY A 230 10.28 22.36 1.94
N ARG A 231 10.70 22.76 0.73
CA ARG A 231 11.10 21.79 -0.30
C ARG A 231 12.55 21.39 -0.13
N LEU A 232 12.82 20.08 -0.11
CA LEU A 232 14.16 19.51 0.05
C LEU A 232 15.02 19.87 -1.17
N TYR A 233 16.17 20.49 -0.92
CA TYR A 233 17.18 20.84 -1.92
C TYR A 233 18.37 19.88 -1.92
N LEU A 234 18.90 19.57 -0.71
CA LEU A 234 20.02 18.66 -0.52
C LEU A 234 19.70 17.70 0.63
N ARG A 235 19.96 16.44 0.40
CA ARG A 235 20.09 15.41 1.44
C ARG A 235 21.54 14.98 1.49
N ARG A 236 22.19 15.19 2.63
CA ARG A 236 23.57 14.79 2.90
C ARG A 236 23.58 13.73 3.97
N THR A 237 24.15 12.56 3.66
CA THR A 237 24.46 11.56 4.67
C THR A 237 25.94 11.59 4.96
N VAL A 238 26.33 11.71 6.24
CA VAL A 238 27.75 11.68 6.63
C VAL A 238 28.11 10.26 7.05
N ILE A 239 29.03 9.65 6.30
CA ILE A 239 29.48 8.27 6.54
C ILE A 239 30.99 8.32 6.73
N ASN A 240 31.48 7.92 7.89
CA ASN A 240 32.92 7.97 8.23
C ASN A 240 33.55 9.36 7.97
N GLY A 241 32.81 10.44 8.25
CA GLY A 241 33.25 11.82 8.05
C GLY A 241 33.21 12.33 6.61
N ASN A 242 32.75 11.54 5.65
CA ASN A 242 32.61 11.93 4.25
C ASN A 242 31.15 12.26 3.90
N ASP A 243 30.96 13.32 3.12
CA ASP A 243 29.65 13.77 2.65
C ASP A 243 29.19 12.95 1.44
N ALA A 244 28.04 12.33 1.56
CA ALA A 244 27.33 11.67 0.46
C ALA A 244 26.09 12.50 0.10
N ASP A 245 26.22 13.34 -0.91
CA ASP A 245 25.25 14.37 -1.28
C ASP A 245 24.27 13.92 -2.35
N THR A 246 22.99 14.15 -2.11
CA THR A 246 21.92 14.02 -3.11
C THR A 246 21.23 15.36 -3.30
N TYR A 247 21.39 16.00 -4.46
CA TYR A 247 20.75 17.27 -4.78
C TYR A 247 19.47 17.08 -5.58
N PHE A 248 18.43 17.86 -5.27
CA PHE A 248 17.14 17.88 -5.94
C PHE A 248 16.95 19.22 -6.67
N LEU A 249 17.17 19.21 -7.99
CA LEU A 249 17.05 20.43 -8.80
C LEU A 249 15.62 20.57 -9.32
N ARG A 250 15.05 21.77 -9.19
CA ARG A 250 13.66 22.05 -9.53
C ARG A 250 13.52 23.22 -10.48
N ASN A 251 12.57 23.10 -11.41
CA ASN A 251 12.22 24.24 -12.28
C ASN A 251 11.42 25.32 -11.52
N GLY A 252 11.09 26.41 -12.21
CA GLY A 252 10.33 27.52 -11.63
C GLY A 252 8.92 27.17 -11.13
N MET A 253 8.36 26.02 -11.55
CA MET A 253 7.07 25.50 -11.09
C MET A 253 7.21 24.63 -9.82
N GLY A 254 8.44 24.36 -9.39
CA GLY A 254 8.73 23.50 -8.24
C GLY A 254 8.84 22.01 -8.55
N GLU A 255 8.78 21.63 -9.81
CA GLU A 255 8.92 20.24 -10.26
C GLU A 255 10.38 19.82 -10.25
N THR A 256 10.68 18.61 -9.79
CA THR A 256 12.03 18.06 -9.80
C THR A 256 12.44 17.70 -11.22
N VAL A 257 13.39 18.40 -11.80
CA VAL A 257 13.90 18.15 -13.16
C VAL A 257 15.17 17.31 -13.17
N ALA A 258 15.93 17.30 -12.08
CA ALA A 258 17.09 16.42 -11.93
C ALA A 258 17.32 16.04 -10.46
N VAL A 259 17.82 14.82 -10.25
CA VAL A 259 18.37 14.38 -8.95
C VAL A 259 19.81 13.96 -9.20
N LEU A 260 20.74 14.68 -8.53
CA LEU A 260 22.17 14.41 -8.60
C LEU A 260 22.53 13.46 -7.47
N THR A 261 22.97 12.28 -7.78
CA THR A 261 23.29 11.23 -6.80
C THR A 261 24.65 11.45 -6.14
N PRO A 262 24.92 10.85 -4.97
CA PRO A 262 26.24 10.90 -4.34
C PRO A 262 27.38 10.44 -5.26
N LYS A 263 27.10 9.39 -6.07
CA LYS A 263 28.11 8.89 -7.02
C LYS A 263 28.46 9.92 -8.09
N LEU A 264 27.47 10.66 -8.60
CA LEU A 264 27.71 11.75 -9.53
C LEU A 264 28.57 12.87 -8.90
N MET A 265 28.31 13.18 -7.63
CA MET A 265 29.07 14.22 -6.89
C MET A 265 30.51 13.78 -6.66
N GLU A 266 30.77 12.50 -6.46
CA GLU A 266 32.10 11.90 -6.30
C GLU A 266 32.89 11.90 -7.62
N GLU A 267 32.28 11.45 -8.73
CA GLU A 267 32.93 11.32 -10.06
C GLU A 267 33.08 12.67 -10.79
N GLY A 268 32.33 13.69 -10.37
CA GLY A 268 32.31 15.00 -11.02
C GLY A 268 31.18 15.14 -12.06
N ILE A 269 30.79 16.40 -12.30
CA ILE A 269 29.64 16.74 -13.12
C ILE A 269 30.11 17.05 -14.55
N ASP A 270 30.03 16.07 -15.42
CA ASP A 270 30.13 16.21 -16.88
C ASP A 270 28.96 15.50 -17.55
N LYS A 271 28.87 15.59 -18.89
CA LYS A 271 27.74 15.03 -19.62
C LYS A 271 27.66 13.50 -19.47
N GLU A 272 28.79 12.80 -19.52
CA GLU A 272 28.86 11.34 -19.45
C GLU A 272 28.46 10.85 -18.04
N ASN A 273 28.98 11.48 -16.99
CA ASN A 273 28.65 11.12 -15.61
C ASN A 273 27.19 11.44 -15.27
N VAL A 274 26.64 12.56 -15.78
CA VAL A 274 25.21 12.87 -15.65
C VAL A 274 24.35 11.80 -16.32
N GLU A 275 24.72 11.32 -17.51
CA GLU A 275 24.02 10.22 -18.17
C GLU A 275 24.06 8.92 -17.37
N LYS A 276 25.16 8.65 -16.69
CA LYS A 276 25.36 7.42 -15.91
C LYS A 276 24.73 7.44 -14.52
N TYR A 277 24.71 8.61 -13.86
CA TYR A 277 24.44 8.66 -12.43
C TYR A 277 23.32 9.60 -12.00
N ALA A 278 22.75 10.45 -12.91
CA ALA A 278 21.65 11.33 -12.56
C ALA A 278 20.28 10.74 -12.93
N TYR A 279 19.25 11.17 -12.18
CA TYR A 279 17.86 11.08 -12.61
C TYR A 279 17.48 12.38 -13.30
N LEU A 280 16.83 12.29 -14.46
CA LEU A 280 16.34 13.45 -15.22
C LEU A 280 14.86 13.28 -15.52
N TYR A 281 14.11 14.40 -15.49
CA TYR A 281 12.68 14.42 -15.73
C TYR A 281 12.30 15.56 -16.65
N VAL A 282 11.40 15.28 -17.58
CA VAL A 282 10.78 16.27 -18.46
C VAL A 282 9.29 16.23 -18.25
N TYR A 283 8.68 17.41 -18.18
CA TYR A 283 7.26 17.57 -17.93
C TYR A 283 6.53 18.13 -19.15
N ASP A 284 5.28 17.74 -19.34
CA ASP A 284 4.38 18.32 -20.33
C ASP A 284 3.73 19.62 -19.84
N GLY A 285 2.85 20.21 -20.65
CA GLY A 285 2.13 21.43 -20.30
C GLY A 285 1.05 21.28 -19.20
N ARG A 286 0.79 20.05 -18.75
CA ARG A 286 -0.12 19.71 -17.65
C ARG A 286 0.63 19.22 -16.41
N HIS A 287 1.93 19.45 -16.35
CA HIS A 287 2.79 19.06 -15.22
C HIS A 287 2.93 17.53 -14.99
N ARG A 288 2.68 16.71 -16.04
CA ARG A 288 2.89 15.26 -15.99
C ARG A 288 4.26 14.93 -16.54
N ILE A 289 4.90 13.87 -16.04
CA ILE A 289 6.19 13.41 -16.56
C ILE A 289 6.01 12.89 -17.99
N SER A 290 6.54 13.59 -18.98
CA SER A 290 6.53 13.18 -20.40
C SER A 290 7.73 12.35 -20.79
N ALA A 291 8.85 12.49 -20.06
CA ALA A 291 10.01 11.62 -20.17
C ALA A 291 10.79 11.58 -18.86
N SER A 292 11.41 10.44 -18.58
CA SER A 292 12.30 10.26 -17.43
C SER A 292 13.53 9.45 -17.83
N LYS A 293 14.63 9.69 -17.12
CA LYS A 293 15.89 8.94 -17.26
C LYS A 293 16.35 8.54 -15.88
N THR A 294 16.66 7.27 -15.70
CA THR A 294 17.27 6.74 -14.48
C THR A 294 18.77 6.49 -14.71
N PRO A 295 19.60 6.46 -13.65
CA PRO A 295 21.01 6.17 -13.77
C PRO A 295 21.30 4.91 -14.59
N GLY A 296 22.23 4.99 -15.53
CA GLY A 296 22.65 3.86 -16.36
C GLY A 296 21.63 3.37 -17.40
N SER A 297 20.47 4.03 -17.53
CA SER A 297 19.46 3.70 -18.54
C SER A 297 19.33 4.79 -19.60
N GLY A 298 18.68 4.48 -20.73
CA GLY A 298 18.22 5.48 -21.67
C GLY A 298 16.94 6.18 -21.22
N TRP A 299 16.41 7.04 -22.08
CA TRP A 299 15.17 7.76 -21.82
C TRP A 299 13.96 6.83 -21.88
N LYS A 300 13.05 6.95 -20.91
CA LYS A 300 11.69 6.41 -20.95
C LYS A 300 10.72 7.54 -21.23
N ARG A 301 9.89 7.39 -22.26
CA ARG A 301 8.90 8.39 -22.72
C ARG A 301 7.50 7.96 -22.36
N PHE A 302 6.62 8.92 -22.10
CA PHE A 302 5.24 8.70 -21.70
C PHE A 302 4.30 9.58 -22.51
N ARG A 303 3.12 9.06 -22.83
CA ARG A 303 2.03 9.82 -23.46
C ARG A 303 0.74 9.58 -22.72
N TYR A 304 -0.03 10.64 -22.60
CA TYR A 304 -1.26 10.65 -21.82
C TYR A 304 -2.43 11.10 -22.68
N ASP A 305 -3.63 10.60 -22.38
CA ASP A 305 -4.88 11.03 -23.02
C ASP A 305 -5.45 12.33 -22.43
N ALA A 306 -6.60 12.74 -22.93
CA ALA A 306 -7.32 13.93 -22.45
C ALA A 306 -7.85 13.79 -21.01
N ALA A 307 -7.97 12.57 -20.51
CA ALA A 307 -8.37 12.25 -19.13
C ALA A 307 -7.15 12.04 -18.20
N ASP A 308 -5.95 12.48 -18.61
CA ASP A 308 -4.69 12.39 -17.87
C ASP A 308 -4.22 10.96 -17.55
N ARG A 309 -4.70 9.95 -18.30
CA ARG A 309 -4.30 8.55 -18.13
C ARG A 309 -3.13 8.22 -19.06
N LEU A 310 -2.19 7.39 -18.58
CA LEU A 310 -1.06 6.90 -19.38
C LEU A 310 -1.57 5.98 -20.49
N VAL A 311 -1.38 6.33 -21.75
CA VAL A 311 -1.83 5.52 -22.90
C VAL A 311 -0.71 4.87 -23.66
N MET A 312 0.49 5.46 -23.68
CA MET A 312 1.68 4.84 -24.28
C MET A 312 2.93 5.11 -23.46
N GLU A 313 3.79 4.12 -23.38
CA GLU A 313 5.15 4.25 -22.84
C GLU A 313 6.17 3.54 -23.74
N GLN A 314 7.37 4.07 -23.75
CA GLN A 314 8.49 3.52 -24.52
C GLN A 314 9.78 3.73 -23.75
N ASP A 315 10.50 2.67 -23.43
CA ASP A 315 11.86 2.74 -22.90
C ASP A 315 12.91 2.69 -24.03
N ALA A 316 14.18 2.80 -23.66
CA ALA A 316 15.27 2.84 -24.66
C ALA A 316 15.39 1.55 -25.49
N ASN A 317 15.17 0.38 -24.89
CA ASN A 317 15.23 -0.90 -25.61
C ASN A 317 14.05 -1.04 -26.58
N MET A 318 12.87 -0.54 -26.18
CA MET A 318 11.70 -0.47 -27.04
C MET A 318 11.89 0.53 -28.18
N ASP A 319 12.57 1.65 -27.94
CA ASP A 319 12.90 2.65 -28.97
C ASP A 319 13.81 2.06 -30.04
N GLU A 320 14.84 1.31 -29.67
CA GLU A 320 15.75 0.61 -30.59
C GLU A 320 15.01 -0.41 -31.47
N THR A 321 13.98 -1.07 -30.94
CA THR A 321 13.19 -2.07 -31.66
C THR A 321 11.96 -1.49 -32.36
N GLY A 322 11.67 -0.19 -32.19
CA GLY A 322 10.49 0.47 -32.76
C GLY A 322 9.17 0.04 -32.11
N ILE A 323 9.21 -0.52 -30.90
CA ILE A 323 8.05 -1.02 -30.17
C ILE A 323 7.63 0.00 -29.11
N CYS A 324 6.31 0.14 -28.90
CA CYS A 324 5.75 0.86 -27.77
C CYS A 324 4.83 -0.06 -26.96
N LYS A 325 4.74 0.20 -25.68
CA LYS A 325 3.73 -0.41 -24.82
C LYS A 325 2.53 0.53 -24.71
N PHE A 326 1.32 -0.02 -24.83
CA PHE A 326 0.10 0.75 -24.74
C PHE A 326 -0.80 0.28 -23.60
N HIS A 327 -1.65 1.22 -23.10
CA HIS A 327 -2.61 1.02 -22.03
C HIS A 327 -3.96 1.58 -22.47
N ILE A 328 -5.01 0.79 -22.33
CA ILE A 328 -6.37 1.20 -22.71
C ILE A 328 -7.30 0.97 -21.53
N TYR A 329 -8.19 1.90 -21.32
CA TYR A 329 -9.08 1.98 -20.18
C TYR A 329 -10.55 1.94 -20.62
N ASP A 330 -11.41 1.44 -19.75
CA ASP A 330 -12.84 1.59 -19.94
C ASP A 330 -13.31 3.02 -19.61
N ARG A 331 -14.62 3.23 -19.78
CA ARG A 331 -15.27 4.53 -19.45
C ARG A 331 -15.19 4.90 -17.97
N HIS A 332 -14.90 3.95 -17.08
CA HIS A 332 -14.75 4.16 -15.64
C HIS A 332 -13.29 4.40 -15.23
N GLY A 333 -12.34 4.40 -16.18
CA GLY A 333 -10.92 4.61 -15.94
C GLY A 333 -10.18 3.37 -15.45
N ARG A 334 -10.77 2.17 -15.56
CA ARG A 334 -10.11 0.90 -15.20
C ARG A 334 -9.30 0.39 -16.38
N GLU A 335 -8.07 -0.08 -16.15
CA GLU A 335 -7.20 -0.63 -17.19
C GLU A 335 -7.74 -1.97 -17.70
N CYS A 336 -8.17 -1.98 -18.95
CA CYS A 336 -8.69 -3.18 -19.59
C CYS A 336 -7.65 -3.90 -20.44
N ILE A 337 -6.80 -3.17 -21.15
CA ILE A 337 -5.87 -3.77 -22.11
C ILE A 337 -4.48 -3.17 -21.91
N VAL A 338 -3.49 -4.04 -21.85
CA VAL A 338 -2.07 -3.71 -21.93
C VAL A 338 -1.45 -4.56 -23.04
N GLY A 339 -0.70 -3.93 -23.90
CA GLY A 339 -0.04 -4.62 -25.00
C GLY A 339 1.16 -3.86 -25.52
N THR A 340 1.78 -4.42 -26.55
CA THR A 340 2.83 -3.76 -27.33
C THR A 340 2.34 -3.55 -28.77
N CYS A 341 2.88 -2.54 -29.44
CA CYS A 341 2.55 -2.18 -30.81
C CYS A 341 3.78 -1.68 -31.54
N SER A 342 3.71 -1.65 -32.88
CA SER A 342 4.79 -1.13 -33.73
C SER A 342 4.67 0.37 -34.05
N ASN A 343 3.67 1.05 -33.47
CA ASN A 343 3.60 2.51 -33.57
C ASN A 343 4.77 3.13 -32.79
N GLY A 344 5.54 4.01 -33.42
CA GLY A 344 6.47 4.86 -32.67
C GLY A 344 5.71 5.76 -31.68
N ILE A 345 6.34 6.08 -30.53
CA ILE A 345 5.73 6.96 -29.52
C ILE A 345 5.55 8.39 -30.02
N GLY A 346 6.05 8.73 -31.19
CA GLY A 346 5.94 9.97 -31.95
C GLY A 346 5.62 11.25 -31.18
N ASP A 347 5.64 12.40 -31.86
CA ASP A 347 5.28 13.70 -31.28
C ASP A 347 3.76 13.99 -31.34
N THR A 348 2.94 12.97 -31.59
CA THR A 348 1.48 13.11 -31.63
C THR A 348 0.95 13.55 -30.27
N ASP A 349 0.24 14.67 -30.26
CA ASP A 349 -0.41 15.17 -29.05
C ASP A 349 -1.67 14.36 -28.74
N TRP A 350 -1.51 13.32 -27.92
CA TRP A 350 -2.59 12.45 -27.45
C TRP A 350 -3.50 13.15 -26.43
N SER A 351 -3.09 14.32 -25.91
CA SER A 351 -3.81 15.04 -24.85
C SER A 351 -5.19 15.55 -25.26
N ARG A 352 -5.52 15.49 -26.54
CA ARG A 352 -6.83 15.92 -27.09
C ARG A 352 -7.86 14.80 -27.21
N ASN A 353 -7.44 13.55 -27.16
CA ASN A 353 -8.29 12.39 -27.33
C ASN A 353 -8.47 11.64 -26.02
N ILE A 354 -9.68 11.14 -25.78
CA ILE A 354 -9.95 10.15 -24.72
C ILE A 354 -9.80 8.77 -25.36
N VAL A 355 -8.89 7.97 -24.82
CA VAL A 355 -8.69 6.58 -25.25
C VAL A 355 -9.56 5.67 -24.41
N SER A 356 -10.52 4.98 -25.01
CA SER A 356 -11.43 4.13 -24.26
C SER A 356 -11.71 2.82 -24.98
N CYS A 357 -12.19 1.82 -24.22
CA CYS A 357 -12.69 0.57 -24.76
C CYS A 357 -14.03 0.17 -24.14
N ARG A 358 -14.76 -0.64 -24.86
CA ARG A 358 -15.96 -1.36 -24.40
C ARG A 358 -15.92 -2.80 -24.88
N LEU A 359 -16.57 -3.69 -24.15
CA LEU A 359 -16.70 -5.07 -24.61
C LEU A 359 -17.50 -5.07 -25.92
N ALA A 360 -16.97 -5.74 -26.94
CA ALA A 360 -17.56 -5.76 -28.28
C ALA A 360 -18.80 -6.64 -28.35
N ASP A 361 -19.76 -6.28 -29.19
CA ASP A 361 -20.96 -7.11 -29.43
C ASP A 361 -20.63 -8.46 -30.10
N ARG A 362 -19.49 -8.56 -30.80
CA ARG A 362 -18.96 -9.76 -31.44
C ARG A 362 -17.53 -10.02 -31.01
N LEU A 363 -17.37 -10.68 -29.86
CA LEU A 363 -16.10 -10.86 -29.16
C LEU A 363 -15.00 -11.52 -29.99
N LYS A 364 -15.32 -12.51 -30.83
CA LYS A 364 -14.33 -13.35 -31.54
C LYS A 364 -13.55 -12.65 -32.65
N ASN A 365 -14.00 -11.49 -33.10
CA ASN A 365 -13.43 -10.78 -34.26
C ASN A 365 -12.60 -9.54 -33.90
N THR A 366 -12.31 -9.29 -32.63
CA THR A 366 -11.53 -8.13 -32.24
C THR A 366 -10.07 -8.47 -31.97
N PRO A 367 -9.11 -7.66 -32.43
CA PRO A 367 -7.69 -7.87 -32.14
C PRO A 367 -7.33 -7.55 -30.67
N PHE A 368 -8.29 -7.00 -29.89
CA PHE A 368 -8.08 -6.51 -28.53
C PHE A 368 -8.72 -7.41 -27.46
N GLY A 369 -8.74 -8.72 -27.68
CA GLY A 369 -9.22 -9.68 -26.68
C GLY A 369 -10.70 -9.53 -26.33
N GLY A 370 -11.55 -9.19 -27.30
CA GLY A 370 -12.98 -9.01 -27.13
C GLY A 370 -13.42 -7.56 -26.91
N TYR A 371 -12.52 -6.59 -26.95
CA TYR A 371 -12.84 -5.16 -26.83
C TYR A 371 -12.82 -4.43 -28.17
N ASP A 372 -13.74 -3.48 -28.33
CA ASP A 372 -13.64 -2.38 -29.28
C ASP A 372 -12.86 -1.24 -28.64
N VAL A 373 -11.90 -0.65 -29.40
CA VAL A 373 -11.03 0.44 -28.92
C VAL A 373 -11.29 1.70 -29.73
N GLU A 374 -11.39 2.82 -29.04
CA GLU A 374 -11.65 4.14 -29.60
C GLU A 374 -10.59 5.15 -29.13
N GLY A 375 -10.35 6.20 -29.94
CA GLY A 375 -9.47 7.33 -29.60
C GLY A 375 -7.99 7.11 -29.86
N ILE A 376 -7.58 5.92 -30.30
CA ILE A 376 -6.18 5.58 -30.64
C ILE A 376 -6.15 4.59 -31.81
N ALA A 377 -5.19 4.78 -32.73
CA ALA A 377 -4.84 3.79 -33.74
C ALA A 377 -3.64 2.97 -33.24
N ILE A 378 -3.74 1.64 -33.28
CA ILE A 378 -2.70 0.72 -32.80
C ILE A 378 -2.36 -0.25 -33.93
N ASP A 379 -1.12 -0.21 -34.37
CA ASP A 379 -0.61 -1.05 -35.45
C ASP A 379 0.03 -2.33 -34.88
N SER A 380 -0.36 -3.47 -35.44
CA SER A 380 0.17 -4.78 -35.04
C SER A 380 0.14 -5.02 -33.51
N PRO A 381 -1.04 -4.95 -32.84
CA PRO A 381 -1.12 -5.10 -31.41
C PRO A 381 -0.75 -6.52 -30.97
N SER A 382 0.14 -6.64 -29.99
CA SER A 382 0.44 -7.86 -29.26
C SER A 382 0.00 -7.70 -27.82
N LEU A 383 -0.99 -8.49 -27.40
CA LEU A 383 -1.61 -8.33 -26.09
C LEU A 383 -0.76 -8.98 -25.00
N LEU A 384 -0.44 -8.23 -23.95
CA LEU A 384 0.25 -8.71 -22.76
C LEU A 384 -0.74 -9.07 -21.66
N LYS A 385 -1.79 -8.24 -21.50
CA LYS A 385 -2.81 -8.42 -20.48
C LYS A 385 -4.15 -7.87 -20.95
N VAL A 386 -5.22 -8.60 -20.68
CA VAL A 386 -6.60 -8.13 -20.86
C VAL A 386 -7.37 -8.40 -19.58
N ASN A 387 -8.03 -7.38 -19.04
CA ASN A 387 -8.89 -7.48 -17.85
C ASN A 387 -10.35 -7.31 -18.28
N TYR A 388 -11.23 -8.10 -17.69
CA TYR A 388 -12.68 -8.03 -17.89
C TYR A 388 -13.36 -7.66 -16.57
N TYR A 389 -14.37 -6.81 -16.63
CA TYR A 389 -15.04 -6.28 -15.44
C TYR A 389 -16.56 -6.43 -15.54
N ASP A 390 -17.25 -6.46 -14.40
CA ASP A 390 -18.69 -6.30 -14.23
C ASP A 390 -19.58 -7.45 -14.76
N GLY A 391 -19.05 -8.39 -15.49
CA GLY A 391 -19.84 -9.49 -16.05
C GLY A 391 -18.98 -10.56 -16.70
N TYR A 392 -19.62 -11.63 -17.17
CA TYR A 392 -18.95 -12.84 -17.66
C TYR A 392 -19.12 -13.07 -19.17
N GLY A 393 -19.56 -12.04 -19.93
CA GLY A 393 -19.72 -12.16 -21.38
C GLY A 393 -18.45 -12.60 -22.11
N PHE A 394 -17.26 -12.25 -21.59
CA PHE A 394 -15.98 -12.64 -22.15
C PHE A 394 -15.73 -14.18 -22.17
N LEU A 395 -16.46 -14.95 -21.38
CA LEU A 395 -16.33 -16.43 -21.35
C LEU A 395 -16.58 -17.07 -22.71
N GLU A 396 -17.37 -16.44 -23.59
CA GLU A 396 -17.57 -16.91 -24.96
C GLU A 396 -16.26 -17.08 -25.75
N LEU A 397 -15.19 -16.35 -25.38
CA LEU A 397 -13.87 -16.47 -26.00
C LEU A 397 -13.15 -17.76 -25.63
N TYR A 398 -13.51 -18.38 -24.51
CA TYR A 398 -12.78 -19.48 -23.87
C TYR A 398 -13.58 -20.79 -23.83
N GLY A 399 -14.86 -20.74 -24.22
CA GLY A 399 -15.76 -21.92 -24.12
C GLY A 399 -15.87 -22.42 -22.68
N ASP A 400 -15.81 -23.74 -22.49
CA ASP A 400 -16.02 -24.36 -21.17
C ASP A 400 -14.79 -24.31 -20.25
N LEU A 401 -13.64 -23.79 -20.74
CA LEU A 401 -12.37 -23.81 -19.98
C LEU A 401 -12.44 -23.05 -18.66
N LEU A 402 -13.14 -21.91 -18.67
CA LEU A 402 -13.23 -21.01 -17.52
C LEU A 402 -14.60 -21.05 -16.84
N THR A 403 -15.47 -22.00 -17.18
CA THR A 403 -16.82 -22.09 -16.63
C THR A 403 -16.79 -22.34 -15.13
N TYR A 404 -17.71 -21.70 -14.41
CA TYR A 404 -17.93 -21.91 -12.97
C TYR A 404 -18.24 -23.38 -12.66
N ARG A 405 -17.68 -23.88 -11.55
CA ARG A 405 -17.84 -25.24 -11.05
C ARG A 405 -18.68 -25.23 -9.79
N GLU A 406 -20.01 -25.27 -9.93
CA GLU A 406 -20.97 -25.24 -8.81
C GLU A 406 -20.74 -26.41 -7.84
N GLU A 407 -20.36 -27.58 -8.34
CA GLU A 407 -20.06 -28.77 -7.53
C GLU A 407 -18.93 -28.57 -6.50
N GLU A 408 -18.04 -27.58 -6.71
CA GLU A 408 -16.93 -27.29 -5.81
C GLU A 408 -17.31 -26.29 -4.71
N THR A 409 -18.39 -25.55 -4.88
CA THR A 409 -18.83 -24.49 -3.95
C THR A 409 -20.18 -24.78 -3.30
N GLY A 410 -21.07 -25.47 -4.02
CA GLY A 410 -22.44 -25.75 -3.57
C GLY A 410 -23.37 -24.53 -3.55
N THR A 411 -22.97 -23.42 -4.14
CA THR A 411 -23.73 -22.16 -4.19
C THR A 411 -23.57 -21.50 -5.55
N ASP A 412 -24.56 -20.71 -5.97
CA ASP A 412 -24.49 -19.89 -7.18
C ASP A 412 -23.57 -18.68 -7.01
N TYR A 413 -23.05 -18.20 -8.13
CA TYR A 413 -22.26 -16.98 -8.17
C TYR A 413 -23.10 -15.75 -8.58
N MET A 414 -22.65 -14.56 -8.21
CA MET A 414 -23.25 -13.30 -8.61
C MET A 414 -23.02 -13.02 -10.11
N PRO A 415 -24.06 -12.96 -10.96
CA PRO A 415 -23.89 -12.85 -12.41
C PRO A 415 -23.34 -11.51 -12.89
N ASN A 416 -23.52 -10.43 -12.14
CA ASN A 416 -23.06 -9.08 -12.47
C ASN A 416 -22.41 -8.39 -11.27
N PRO A 417 -21.18 -8.76 -10.91
CA PRO A 417 -20.47 -8.17 -9.76
C PRO A 417 -19.90 -6.80 -10.14
N VAL A 418 -20.69 -5.75 -9.95
CA VAL A 418 -20.34 -4.37 -10.31
C VAL A 418 -19.02 -3.93 -9.68
N SER A 419 -18.16 -3.29 -10.48
CA SER A 419 -16.83 -2.81 -10.11
C SER A 419 -15.82 -3.92 -9.77
N ARG A 420 -16.12 -5.19 -10.04
CA ARG A 420 -15.20 -6.32 -9.81
C ARG A 420 -14.51 -6.75 -11.10
N LEU A 421 -13.25 -7.21 -10.96
CA LEU A 421 -12.53 -7.91 -12.01
C LEU A 421 -13.11 -9.31 -12.14
N THR A 422 -13.75 -9.61 -13.27
CA THR A 422 -14.41 -10.91 -13.51
C THR A 422 -13.57 -11.86 -14.33
N GLY A 423 -12.58 -11.34 -15.05
CA GLY A 423 -11.64 -12.17 -15.80
C GLY A 423 -10.35 -11.46 -16.15
N CYS A 424 -9.34 -12.26 -16.44
CA CYS A 424 -8.03 -11.76 -16.86
C CYS A 424 -7.42 -12.73 -17.86
N ARG A 425 -6.73 -12.18 -18.86
CA ARG A 425 -5.85 -12.92 -19.79
C ARG A 425 -4.46 -12.33 -19.69
N LYS A 426 -3.44 -13.18 -19.53
CA LYS A 426 -2.02 -12.76 -19.44
C LYS A 426 -1.19 -13.56 -20.43
N ALA A 427 -0.35 -12.90 -21.21
CA ALA A 427 0.60 -13.55 -22.10
C ALA A 427 1.66 -14.34 -21.31
N VAL A 428 2.06 -15.49 -21.83
CA VAL A 428 3.16 -16.30 -21.27
C VAL A 428 4.48 -15.80 -21.86
N VAL A 429 5.34 -15.25 -21.03
CA VAL A 429 6.67 -14.75 -21.46
C VAL A 429 7.56 -15.95 -21.82
N GLY A 430 8.15 -15.90 -23.02
CA GLY A 430 8.99 -17.01 -23.53
C GLY A 430 8.22 -18.25 -23.98
N GLY A 431 6.90 -18.23 -23.99
CA GLY A 431 6.05 -19.26 -24.58
C GLY A 431 5.93 -19.13 -26.09
N ASN A 432 5.15 -20.04 -26.73
CA ASN A 432 4.79 -19.93 -28.13
C ASN A 432 4.06 -18.60 -28.38
N GLU A 433 4.19 -18.06 -29.58
CA GLU A 433 3.48 -16.84 -29.99
C GLU A 433 1.97 -16.98 -29.75
N GLY A 434 1.38 -16.07 -28.99
CA GLY A 434 -0.02 -16.10 -28.61
C GLY A 434 -0.38 -17.02 -27.43
N ALA A 435 0.58 -17.67 -26.77
CA ALA A 435 0.31 -18.43 -25.55
C ALA A 435 -0.10 -17.50 -24.42
N PHE A 436 -1.16 -17.87 -23.68
CA PHE A 436 -1.68 -17.07 -22.56
C PHE A 436 -2.27 -17.96 -21.45
N ILE A 437 -2.32 -17.40 -20.26
CA ILE A 437 -3.10 -17.90 -19.13
C ILE A 437 -4.33 -17.02 -19.02
N ALA A 438 -5.50 -17.64 -18.95
CA ALA A 438 -6.77 -16.95 -18.77
C ALA A 438 -7.41 -17.39 -17.46
N SER A 439 -7.99 -16.43 -16.73
CA SER A 439 -8.61 -16.63 -15.42
C SER A 439 -10.01 -16.04 -15.42
N ALA A 440 -10.96 -16.69 -14.76
CA ALA A 440 -12.27 -16.16 -14.41
C ALA A 440 -12.39 -16.08 -12.88
N PHE A 441 -12.95 -14.99 -12.38
CA PHE A 441 -13.13 -14.72 -10.94
C PHE A 441 -14.61 -14.63 -10.63
N TYR A 442 -15.13 -15.54 -9.85
CA TYR A 442 -16.53 -15.61 -9.47
C TYR A 442 -16.71 -15.12 -8.03
N TYR A 443 -17.81 -14.44 -7.77
CA TYR A 443 -18.07 -13.77 -6.49
C TYR A 443 -19.42 -14.23 -5.92
N ASP A 444 -19.53 -14.26 -4.59
CA ASP A 444 -20.78 -14.43 -3.88
C ASP A 444 -21.61 -13.13 -3.87
N GLU A 445 -22.83 -13.17 -3.32
CA GLU A 445 -23.72 -12.01 -3.21
C GLU A 445 -23.13 -10.87 -2.34
N ARG A 446 -22.16 -11.16 -1.47
CA ARG A 446 -21.41 -10.18 -0.66
C ARG A 446 -20.19 -9.61 -1.39
N CYS A 447 -20.02 -9.97 -2.67
CA CYS A 447 -18.85 -9.65 -3.48
C CYS A 447 -17.52 -10.20 -2.92
N LEU A 448 -17.56 -11.28 -2.13
CA LEU A 448 -16.36 -12.04 -1.75
C LEU A 448 -15.97 -13.01 -2.87
N PRO A 449 -14.67 -13.27 -3.11
CA PRO A 449 -14.22 -14.24 -4.09
C PRO A 449 -14.79 -15.64 -3.75
N LEU A 450 -15.58 -16.21 -4.63
CA LEU A 450 -16.19 -17.53 -4.44
C LEU A 450 -15.39 -18.63 -5.13
N GLN A 451 -14.96 -18.35 -6.37
CA GLN A 451 -14.16 -19.30 -7.14
C GLN A 451 -13.27 -18.55 -8.14
N THR A 452 -12.06 -19.06 -8.34
CA THR A 452 -11.19 -18.69 -9.45
C THR A 452 -10.98 -19.92 -10.33
N VAL A 453 -11.23 -19.79 -11.63
CA VAL A 453 -10.92 -20.82 -12.62
C VAL A 453 -9.86 -20.27 -13.56
N GLU A 454 -8.72 -20.94 -13.66
CA GLU A 454 -7.59 -20.49 -14.45
C GLU A 454 -7.07 -21.61 -15.38
N THR A 455 -6.71 -21.27 -16.61
CA THR A 455 -5.98 -22.21 -17.47
C THR A 455 -4.53 -22.33 -17.00
N ASN A 456 -3.98 -23.53 -16.97
CA ASN A 456 -2.59 -23.73 -16.54
C ASN A 456 -1.65 -24.01 -17.72
N ILE A 457 -0.34 -23.93 -17.46
CA ILE A 457 0.71 -24.12 -18.48
C ILE A 457 0.79 -25.55 -19.03
N THR A 458 0.14 -26.53 -18.37
CA THR A 458 0.08 -27.93 -18.80
C THR A 458 -1.09 -28.21 -19.75
N GLY A 459 -1.88 -27.16 -20.09
CA GLY A 459 -3.06 -27.26 -20.95
C GLY A 459 -4.32 -27.76 -20.24
N GLY A 460 -4.30 -27.82 -18.90
CA GLY A 460 -5.45 -28.08 -18.05
C GLY A 460 -6.02 -26.82 -17.42
N THR A 461 -6.71 -26.99 -16.27
CA THR A 461 -7.29 -25.88 -15.51
C THR A 461 -7.04 -26.05 -14.01
N ASP A 462 -6.80 -24.94 -13.34
CA ASP A 462 -6.73 -24.85 -11.89
C ASP A 462 -8.01 -24.18 -11.38
N VAL A 463 -8.62 -24.76 -10.37
CA VAL A 463 -9.86 -24.26 -9.76
C VAL A 463 -9.60 -24.03 -8.28
N GLU A 464 -9.73 -22.79 -7.83
CA GLU A 464 -9.62 -22.40 -6.44
C GLU A 464 -10.99 -21.94 -5.96
N SER A 465 -11.51 -22.56 -4.90
CA SER A 465 -12.86 -22.31 -4.37
C SER A 465 -12.78 -21.95 -2.89
N PHE A 466 -13.68 -21.05 -2.45
CA PHE A 466 -13.72 -20.53 -1.10
C PHE A 466 -15.10 -20.72 -0.48
N ALA A 467 -15.13 -21.07 0.81
CA ALA A 467 -16.29 -20.93 1.66
C ALA A 467 -15.95 -19.99 2.82
N TYR A 468 -16.93 -19.20 3.25
CA TYR A 468 -16.71 -18.16 4.25
C TYR A 468 -17.55 -18.40 5.49
N THR A 469 -17.04 -17.91 6.64
CA THR A 469 -17.85 -17.72 7.85
C THR A 469 -18.82 -16.55 7.65
N ASP A 470 -19.77 -16.39 8.57
CA ASP A 470 -20.68 -15.23 8.57
C ASP A 470 -19.90 -13.89 8.67
N GLY A 471 -18.76 -13.89 9.35
CA GLY A 471 -17.84 -12.75 9.47
C GLY A 471 -16.91 -12.52 8.29
N ALA A 472 -17.17 -13.20 7.15
CA ALA A 472 -16.38 -13.08 5.92
C ALA A 472 -14.91 -13.55 6.00
N GLN A 473 -14.55 -14.36 7.03
CA GLN A 473 -13.27 -15.06 7.05
C GLN A 473 -13.37 -16.33 6.18
N VAL A 474 -12.28 -16.71 5.52
CA VAL A 474 -12.21 -17.97 4.75
C VAL A 474 -12.33 -19.16 5.70
N ALA A 475 -13.42 -19.91 5.63
CA ALA A 475 -13.61 -21.13 6.42
C ALA A 475 -12.94 -22.34 5.75
N VAL A 476 -13.11 -22.43 4.42
CA VAL A 476 -12.52 -23.50 3.61
C VAL A 476 -11.94 -22.88 2.34
N ARG A 477 -10.74 -23.33 1.96
CA ARG A 477 -10.10 -23.05 0.69
C ARG A 477 -9.79 -24.38 0.02
N ARG A 478 -10.26 -24.59 -1.22
CA ARG A 478 -9.94 -25.76 -2.03
C ARG A 478 -9.22 -25.35 -3.28
N VAL A 479 -8.16 -26.08 -3.64
CA VAL A 479 -7.47 -25.90 -4.92
C VAL A 479 -7.46 -27.24 -5.64
N LYS A 480 -7.95 -27.26 -6.87
CA LYS A 480 -8.00 -28.45 -7.70
C LYS A 480 -7.23 -28.20 -8.99
N HIS A 481 -6.20 -28.96 -9.19
CA HIS A 481 -5.37 -28.95 -10.39
C HIS A 481 -5.84 -30.03 -11.35
N LEU A 482 -6.41 -29.65 -12.47
CA LEU A 482 -6.82 -30.57 -13.54
C LEU A 482 -5.76 -30.56 -14.63
N MET A 483 -5.16 -31.71 -14.89
CA MET A 483 -4.14 -31.85 -15.93
C MET A 483 -4.79 -32.25 -17.25
N GLN A 484 -4.17 -31.93 -18.38
CA GLN A 484 -4.64 -32.26 -19.71
C GLN A 484 -4.88 -33.80 -19.92
N ASN A 485 -4.13 -34.64 -19.21
CA ASN A 485 -4.24 -36.09 -19.26
C ASN A 485 -5.40 -36.67 -18.41
N GLY A 486 -6.25 -35.81 -17.85
CA GLY A 486 -7.39 -36.20 -17.02
C GLY A 486 -7.07 -36.52 -15.56
N LYS A 487 -5.81 -36.47 -15.14
CA LYS A 487 -5.43 -36.60 -13.73
C LYS A 487 -5.72 -35.30 -12.96
N ALA A 488 -6.05 -35.47 -11.69
CA ALA A 488 -6.32 -34.37 -10.79
C ALA A 488 -5.48 -34.45 -9.51
N ALA A 489 -5.06 -33.29 -9.02
CA ALA A 489 -4.56 -33.10 -7.67
C ALA A 489 -5.45 -32.11 -6.96
N SER A 490 -5.74 -32.30 -5.68
CA SER A 490 -6.52 -31.37 -4.89
C SER A 490 -5.91 -31.11 -3.53
N GLU A 491 -6.01 -29.88 -3.09
CA GLU A 491 -5.61 -29.39 -1.78
C GLU A 491 -6.86 -28.81 -1.09
N GLU A 492 -7.02 -29.11 0.19
CA GLU A 492 -8.07 -28.52 1.00
C GLU A 492 -7.49 -27.98 2.29
N TYR A 493 -7.85 -26.75 2.62
CA TYR A 493 -7.48 -26.02 3.83
C TYR A 493 -8.74 -25.65 4.60
N ASP A 494 -8.85 -26.11 5.84
CA ASP A 494 -9.93 -25.73 6.76
C ASP A 494 -9.39 -24.80 7.83
N TYR A 495 -10.03 -23.67 8.02
CA TYR A 495 -9.63 -22.67 9.03
C TYR A 495 -10.68 -22.53 10.11
N THR A 496 -10.23 -22.42 11.37
CA THR A 496 -11.08 -21.95 12.47
C THR A 496 -10.49 -20.69 13.07
N TYR A 497 -11.34 -19.86 13.63
CA TYR A 497 -10.95 -18.55 14.14
C TYR A 497 -11.32 -18.40 15.62
N ASP A 498 -10.57 -17.56 16.33
CA ASP A 498 -10.94 -17.11 17.66
C ASP A 498 -11.90 -15.90 17.59
N SER A 499 -12.36 -15.41 18.74
CA SER A 499 -13.25 -14.25 18.85
C SER A 499 -12.65 -12.94 18.32
N ALA A 500 -11.33 -12.88 18.12
CA ALA A 500 -10.60 -11.74 17.54
C ALA A 500 -10.31 -11.92 16.03
N ALA A 501 -10.97 -12.88 15.38
CA ALA A 501 -10.79 -13.23 13.96
C ALA A 501 -9.35 -13.68 13.58
N ARG A 502 -8.57 -14.17 14.56
CA ARG A 502 -7.26 -14.74 14.32
C ARG A 502 -7.39 -16.24 14.03
N ILE A 503 -6.59 -16.77 13.10
CA ILE A 503 -6.59 -18.21 12.81
C ILE A 503 -6.21 -18.98 14.08
N LYS A 504 -7.11 -19.86 14.50
CA LYS A 504 -6.94 -20.76 15.66
C LYS A 504 -6.40 -22.11 15.23
N THR A 505 -6.94 -22.65 14.16
CA THR A 505 -6.47 -23.92 13.59
C THR A 505 -6.48 -23.83 12.07
N GLU A 506 -5.51 -24.47 11.45
CA GLU A 506 -5.46 -24.76 10.03
C GLU A 506 -5.30 -26.26 9.85
N ARG A 507 -6.13 -26.87 9.02
CA ARG A 507 -6.01 -28.27 8.62
C ARG A 507 -5.72 -28.31 7.13
N PHE A 508 -4.78 -29.12 6.72
CA PHE A 508 -4.41 -29.33 5.33
C PHE A 508 -4.64 -30.78 4.94
N SER A 509 -5.24 -31.01 3.79
CA SER A 509 -5.31 -32.32 3.17
C SER A 509 -4.93 -32.24 1.68
N PHE A 510 -4.28 -33.26 1.18
CA PHE A 510 -3.85 -33.38 -0.20
C PHE A 510 -4.34 -34.70 -0.78
N GLU A 511 -4.87 -34.67 -1.99
CA GLU A 511 -5.29 -35.85 -2.75
C GLU A 511 -4.69 -35.80 -4.15
N TYR A 512 -4.16 -36.92 -4.64
CA TYR A 512 -3.65 -37.05 -5.98
C TYR A 512 -4.20 -38.34 -6.62
N ASP A 513 -4.82 -38.23 -7.79
CA ASP A 513 -5.34 -39.33 -8.61
C ASP A 513 -6.20 -40.34 -7.79
N GLY A 514 -7.07 -39.80 -6.91
CA GLY A 514 -7.94 -40.56 -6.02
C GLY A 514 -7.26 -41.20 -4.80
N LYS A 515 -5.98 -40.91 -4.56
CA LYS A 515 -5.26 -41.32 -3.35
C LYS A 515 -5.10 -40.15 -2.40
N ARG A 516 -5.80 -40.21 -1.28
CA ARG A 516 -5.71 -39.19 -0.24
C ARG A 516 -4.43 -39.37 0.60
N VAL A 517 -3.60 -38.36 0.66
CA VAL A 517 -2.47 -38.23 1.57
C VAL A 517 -2.83 -37.14 2.57
N SER A 518 -3.36 -37.51 3.71
CA SER A 518 -3.69 -36.54 4.76
C SER A 518 -2.52 -36.42 5.73
N ASN A 519 -1.88 -35.26 5.77
CA ASN A 519 -1.03 -34.86 6.88
C ASN A 519 -1.78 -33.83 7.72
N TYR A 520 -2.09 -34.17 8.96
CA TYR A 520 -2.58 -33.24 9.96
C TYR A 520 -1.42 -32.42 10.49
N SER A 521 -1.35 -31.17 10.15
CA SER A 521 -0.61 -30.18 10.93
C SER A 521 -1.61 -29.24 11.59
N ALA A 522 -1.92 -29.46 12.85
CA ALA A 522 -2.56 -28.45 13.67
C ALA A 522 -1.46 -27.43 14.01
N ILE A 523 -1.41 -26.31 13.28
CA ILE A 523 -0.59 -25.19 13.69
C ILE A 523 -1.41 -24.41 14.72
N ALA A 524 -1.23 -24.73 16.01
CA ALA A 524 -1.59 -23.80 17.06
C ALA A 524 -0.57 -22.66 16.99
N LEU A 525 -0.94 -21.54 16.36
CA LEU A 525 -0.13 -20.33 16.43
C LEU A 525 -0.17 -19.81 17.87
N HIS A 526 0.74 -20.28 18.70
CA HIS A 526 1.13 -19.58 19.91
C HIS A 526 2.00 -18.39 19.47
N LEU A 527 1.36 -17.25 19.24
CA LEU A 527 2.07 -16.00 19.16
C LEU A 527 2.53 -15.64 20.57
N ASN A 528 3.85 -15.86 20.85
CA ASN A 528 4.51 -15.32 22.02
C ASN A 528 4.63 -13.80 21.95
#